data_25df9900034f3ba5260db521ae3ac61c
#
_entry.id   25df9900034f3ba5260db521ae3ac61c
#
_cell.length_a   1.000
_cell.length_b   1.000
_cell.length_c   1.000
_cell.angle_alpha   90.00
_cell.angle_beta   90.00
_cell.angle_gamma   90.00
#
_symmetry.space_group_name_H-M   'P 1'
#
loop_
_entity.id
_entity.type
_entity.pdbx_description
1 polymer ?
#
loop_
_entity_poly.entity_id
_entity_poly.type
_entity_poly.pdbx_seq_one_letter_code
_entity_poly.pdbx_strand_id
1 'polypeptide(L)'
;MSGATNKITALYCRLSQEDERLGESLSIENQKTILLEYAKKNHFPNPVFFVDDGYSGTNYDRPGFQSMLVEIEAGRVGIVITKDLSRLGRNSALTGLYTNFTFPQYGVRYIAINDNYDTIDPNSVNNDFAGIKNWFNEFYARDTSRKIRAVQKAKGERGVPLTVNVPYGYVKAVSYTHLRAHET
;
A
#
# COMPACT_ATOMS: atom_id res chain seq x y z
N MET A 1 -8.06 25.75 1.06
CA MET A 1 -6.71 25.18 0.83
C MET A 1 -5.90 25.30 2.11
N SER A 2 -6.05 24.39 3.07
CA SER A 2 -5.37 24.50 4.37
C SER A 2 -5.32 23.12 5.06
N GLY A 3 -4.76 22.11 4.40
CA GLY A 3 -4.64 20.77 4.97
C GLY A 3 -3.23 20.16 4.93
N ALA A 4 -2.25 20.88 4.38
CA ALA A 4 -0.92 20.30 4.12
C ALA A 4 0.11 20.48 5.25
N THR A 5 -0.16 21.32 6.25
CA THR A 5 0.84 21.76 7.24
C THR A 5 0.94 20.91 8.51
N ASN A 6 0.09 19.91 8.69
CA ASN A 6 0.07 19.13 9.95
C ASN A 6 0.39 17.65 9.79
N LYS A 7 0.74 17.20 8.58
CA LYS A 7 1.15 15.79 8.37
C LYS A 7 2.56 15.55 8.89
N ILE A 8 2.78 14.37 9.45
CA ILE A 8 4.09 13.93 9.95
C ILE A 8 4.93 13.31 8.84
N THR A 9 6.25 13.40 9.00
CA THR A 9 7.22 12.64 8.24
C THR A 9 7.65 11.44 9.08
N ALA A 10 7.23 10.25 8.70
CA ALA A 10 7.59 9.03 9.39
C ALA A 10 9.01 8.59 9.02
N LEU A 11 9.90 8.53 10.00
CA LEU A 11 11.27 8.04 9.88
C LEU A 11 11.33 6.61 10.40
N TYR A 12 11.34 5.64 9.46
CA TYR A 12 11.29 4.24 9.84
C TYR A 12 12.68 3.61 9.89
N CYS A 13 13.02 3.06 11.05
CA CYS A 13 14.29 2.37 11.34
C CYS A 13 14.02 0.89 11.65
N ARG A 14 14.83 0.00 11.08
CA ARG A 14 14.79 -1.43 11.40
C ARG A 14 16.19 -2.01 11.51
N LEU A 15 16.40 -2.84 12.51
CA LEU A 15 17.58 -3.67 12.64
C LEU A 15 17.14 -5.10 12.98
N SER A 16 17.72 -6.11 12.32
CA SER A 16 17.51 -7.52 12.66
C SER A 16 18.80 -8.12 13.22
N GLN A 17 18.68 -9.21 13.98
CA GLN A 17 19.84 -9.96 14.49
C GLN A 17 20.74 -10.47 13.35
N GLU A 18 20.18 -10.71 12.17
CA GLU A 18 20.96 -11.10 10.98
C GLU A 18 21.78 -9.94 10.43
N ASP A 19 21.23 -8.71 10.44
CA ASP A 19 21.93 -7.51 9.99
C ASP A 19 23.15 -7.23 10.88
N GLU A 20 23.05 -7.47 12.19
CA GLU A 20 24.16 -7.36 13.14
C GLU A 20 25.29 -8.35 12.83
N ARG A 21 24.96 -9.61 12.49
CA ARG A 21 25.96 -10.65 12.17
C ARG A 21 26.69 -10.41 10.85
N LEU A 22 26.07 -9.75 9.88
CA LEU A 22 26.64 -9.47 8.57
C LEU A 22 27.56 -8.24 8.58
N GLY A 23 27.76 -7.58 9.74
CA GLY A 23 28.57 -6.37 9.83
C GLY A 23 27.99 -5.16 9.13
N GLU A 24 26.77 -5.25 8.62
CA GLU A 24 26.01 -4.14 8.00
C GLU A 24 25.40 -3.21 9.06
N SER A 25 25.85 -3.32 10.32
CA SER A 25 25.26 -2.66 11.47
C SER A 25 25.54 -1.16 11.47
N LEU A 26 24.75 -0.44 10.73
CA LEU A 26 24.43 0.88 11.20
C LEU A 26 23.41 0.68 12.33
N SER A 27 23.84 0.90 13.56
CA SER A 27 22.97 0.88 14.74
C SER A 27 21.68 1.68 14.46
N ILE A 28 20.62 1.38 15.17
CA ILE A 28 19.36 2.17 15.09
C ILE A 28 19.65 3.67 15.25
N GLU A 29 20.58 4.04 16.14
CA GLU A 29 20.95 5.44 16.38
C GLU A 29 21.59 6.10 15.15
N ASN A 30 22.42 5.36 14.41
CA ASN A 30 23.01 5.88 13.17
C ASN A 30 21.92 6.03 12.07
N GLN A 31 21.00 5.08 11.96
CA GLN A 31 19.85 5.22 11.06
C GLN A 31 19.01 6.46 11.41
N LYS A 32 18.69 6.68 12.69
CA LYS A 32 17.96 7.86 13.16
C LYS A 32 18.66 9.16 12.77
N THR A 33 19.98 9.23 12.95
CA THR A 33 20.79 10.41 12.60
C THR A 33 20.67 10.70 11.11
N ILE A 34 20.93 9.71 10.25
CA ILE A 34 20.86 9.85 8.79
C ILE A 34 19.45 10.32 8.34
N LEU A 35 18.41 9.68 8.85
CA LEU A 35 17.02 9.99 8.45
C LEU A 35 16.63 11.40 8.91
N LEU A 36 17.02 11.80 10.12
CA LEU A 36 16.71 13.11 10.66
C LEU A 36 17.45 14.23 9.90
N GLU A 37 18.73 14.03 9.59
CA GLU A 37 19.51 14.96 8.78
C GLU A 37 18.91 15.12 7.38
N TYR A 38 18.54 14.01 6.74
CA TYR A 38 17.88 14.04 5.44
C TYR A 38 16.54 14.80 5.48
N ALA A 39 15.71 14.54 6.50
CA ALA A 39 14.44 15.23 6.68
C ALA A 39 14.64 16.75 6.89
N LYS A 40 15.61 17.14 7.72
CA LYS A 40 15.97 18.56 7.95
C LYS A 40 16.48 19.23 6.67
N LYS A 41 17.40 18.59 5.95
CA LYS A 41 17.98 19.11 4.70
C LYS A 41 16.92 19.38 3.64
N ASN A 42 15.88 18.52 3.58
CA ASN A 42 14.79 18.64 2.61
C ASN A 42 13.56 19.40 3.16
N HIS A 43 13.67 20.00 4.35
CA HIS A 43 12.60 20.76 4.99
C HIS A 43 11.29 19.98 5.17
N PHE A 44 11.39 18.67 5.41
CA PHE A 44 10.21 17.84 5.66
C PHE A 44 9.63 18.12 7.07
N PRO A 45 8.31 18.30 7.18
CA PRO A 45 7.69 18.71 8.44
C PRO A 45 7.56 17.56 9.45
N ASN A 46 7.57 17.90 10.74
CA ASN A 46 7.17 17.03 11.85
C ASN A 46 7.77 15.59 11.79
N PRO A 47 9.10 15.41 11.84
CA PRO A 47 9.72 14.09 11.80
C PRO A 47 9.39 13.29 13.06
N VAL A 48 8.86 12.07 12.89
CA VAL A 48 8.51 11.12 13.95
C VAL A 48 9.15 9.77 13.65
N PHE A 49 9.82 9.18 14.63
CA PHE A 49 10.47 7.87 14.49
C PHE A 49 9.51 6.72 14.75
N PHE A 50 9.61 5.70 13.90
CA PHE A 50 9.03 4.36 14.09
C PHE A 50 10.19 3.37 14.04
N VAL A 51 10.32 2.53 15.07
CA VAL A 51 11.53 1.70 15.25
C VAL A 51 11.13 0.27 15.52
N ASP A 52 11.74 -0.66 14.78
CA ASP A 52 11.68 -2.09 15.01
C ASP A 52 13.09 -2.64 15.16
N ASP A 53 13.51 -2.83 16.42
CA ASP A 53 14.79 -3.40 16.78
C ASP A 53 14.68 -4.89 17.08
N GLY A 54 15.55 -5.71 16.49
CA GLY A 54 15.53 -7.17 16.61
C GLY A 54 14.53 -7.89 15.69
N TYR A 55 13.78 -7.18 14.85
CA TYR A 55 12.76 -7.77 13.97
C TYR A 55 13.29 -8.08 12.56
N SER A 56 12.93 -9.27 12.04
CA SER A 56 13.26 -9.67 10.68
C SER A 56 12.57 -8.79 9.63
N GLY A 57 13.25 -8.59 8.49
CA GLY A 57 12.67 -7.89 7.33
C GLY A 57 11.76 -8.75 6.45
N THR A 58 11.57 -10.04 6.75
CA THR A 58 10.83 -10.99 5.91
C THR A 58 9.32 -10.86 6.05
N ASN A 59 8.82 -10.43 7.20
CA ASN A 59 7.41 -10.18 7.46
C ASN A 59 7.18 -8.71 7.84
N TYR A 60 5.91 -8.30 7.93
CA TYR A 60 5.50 -6.93 8.27
C TYR A 60 4.70 -6.88 9.59
N ASP A 61 4.64 -7.98 10.31
CA ASP A 61 4.04 -8.05 11.66
C ASP A 61 5.08 -7.59 12.70
N ARG A 62 5.31 -6.27 12.69
CA ARG A 62 6.29 -5.58 13.53
C ARG A 62 5.62 -4.38 14.20
N PRO A 63 5.80 -4.18 15.52
CA PRO A 63 5.07 -3.14 16.27
C PRO A 63 5.25 -1.73 15.73
N GLY A 64 6.49 -1.33 15.41
CA GLY A 64 6.80 -0.01 14.87
C GLY A 64 6.19 0.20 13.49
N PHE A 65 6.28 -0.81 12.62
CA PHE A 65 5.68 -0.77 11.29
C PHE A 65 4.15 -0.71 11.36
N GLN A 66 3.52 -1.51 12.21
CA GLN A 66 2.08 -1.50 12.40
C GLN A 66 1.58 -0.16 12.97
N SER A 67 2.30 0.40 13.94
CA SER A 67 2.00 1.74 14.46
C SER A 67 2.08 2.81 13.37
N MET A 68 3.09 2.73 12.48
CA MET A 68 3.21 3.62 11.34
C MET A 68 2.05 3.46 10.36
N LEU A 69 1.60 2.23 10.09
CA LEU A 69 0.44 1.97 9.21
C LEU A 69 -0.84 2.58 9.78
N VAL A 70 -1.09 2.46 11.07
CA VAL A 70 -2.26 3.09 11.74
C VAL A 70 -2.25 4.61 11.53
N GLU A 71 -1.09 5.26 11.64
CA GLU A 71 -0.95 6.69 11.38
C GLU A 71 -1.17 7.04 9.90
N ILE A 72 -0.73 6.18 8.98
CA ILE A 72 -0.95 6.31 7.53
C ILE A 72 -2.45 6.21 7.21
N GLU A 73 -3.12 5.17 7.71
CA GLU A 73 -4.55 4.94 7.49
C GLU A 73 -5.41 6.06 8.07
N ALA A 74 -4.98 6.65 9.19
CA ALA A 74 -5.60 7.84 9.76
C ALA A 74 -5.33 9.14 8.97
N GLY A 75 -4.55 9.09 7.88
CA GLY A 75 -4.24 10.23 7.03
C GLY A 75 -3.27 11.25 7.65
N ARG A 76 -2.63 10.90 8.76
CA ARG A 76 -1.71 11.80 9.50
C ARG A 76 -0.30 11.79 8.93
N VAL A 77 0.12 10.77 8.17
CA VAL A 77 1.43 10.69 7.53
C VAL A 77 1.37 11.29 6.13
N GLY A 78 2.38 12.08 5.78
CA GLY A 78 2.57 12.61 4.42
C GLY A 78 3.75 11.98 3.69
N ILE A 79 4.80 11.63 4.45
CA ILE A 79 6.04 11.10 3.91
C ILE A 79 6.52 9.96 4.80
N VAL A 80 7.00 8.88 4.21
CA VAL A 80 7.75 7.81 4.88
C VAL A 80 9.17 7.78 4.33
N ILE A 81 10.17 7.78 5.20
CA ILE A 81 11.59 7.73 4.84
C ILE A 81 12.25 6.53 5.50
N THR A 82 13.00 5.77 4.72
CA THR A 82 13.91 4.71 5.21
C THR A 82 15.32 4.96 4.70
N LYS A 83 16.32 4.35 5.33
CA LYS A 83 17.69 4.40 4.85
C LYS A 83 17.80 3.73 3.47
N ASP A 84 17.26 2.54 3.35
CA ASP A 84 17.20 1.72 2.14
C ASP A 84 15.90 0.89 2.11
N LEU A 85 15.58 0.31 0.96
CA LEU A 85 14.38 -0.52 0.75
C LEU A 85 14.37 -1.74 1.67
N SER A 86 15.54 -2.29 2.01
CA SER A 86 15.66 -3.47 2.87
C SER A 86 15.20 -3.18 4.31
N ARG A 87 15.28 -1.92 4.76
CA ARG A 87 14.75 -1.50 6.06
C ARG A 87 13.24 -1.52 6.09
N LEU A 88 12.58 -1.15 4.98
CA LEU A 88 11.13 -1.32 4.86
C LEU A 88 10.77 -2.81 4.87
N GLY A 89 11.44 -3.62 4.06
CA GLY A 89 11.25 -5.07 4.03
C GLY A 89 12.16 -5.77 3.03
N ARG A 90 12.52 -7.03 3.33
CA ARG A 90 13.32 -7.89 2.45
C ARG A 90 12.46 -8.69 1.45
N ASN A 91 11.16 -8.76 1.68
CA ASN A 91 10.22 -9.35 0.74
C ASN A 91 9.84 -8.34 -0.34
N SER A 92 10.44 -8.45 -1.51
CA SER A 92 10.26 -7.51 -2.62
C SER A 92 8.80 -7.38 -3.05
N ALA A 93 8.02 -8.47 -3.03
CA ALA A 93 6.61 -8.44 -3.40
C ALA A 93 5.79 -7.61 -2.40
N LEU A 94 5.97 -7.83 -1.10
CA LEU A 94 5.28 -7.06 -0.06
C LEU A 94 5.77 -5.62 0.01
N THR A 95 7.08 -5.38 -0.15
CA THR A 95 7.64 -4.03 -0.24
C THR A 95 7.02 -3.26 -1.40
N GLY A 96 6.94 -3.89 -2.58
CA GLY A 96 6.27 -3.32 -3.76
C GLY A 96 4.78 -3.06 -3.54
N LEU A 97 4.08 -3.92 -2.79
CA LEU A 97 2.68 -3.68 -2.42
C LEU A 97 2.53 -2.40 -1.60
N TYR A 98 3.35 -2.21 -0.58
CA TYR A 98 3.29 -1.00 0.24
C TYR A 98 3.69 0.25 -0.54
N THR A 99 4.81 0.22 -1.27
CA THR A 99 5.35 1.40 -1.95
C THR A 99 4.54 1.83 -3.18
N ASN A 100 3.97 0.88 -3.94
CA ASN A 100 3.28 1.18 -5.20
C ASN A 100 1.75 1.24 -5.08
N PHE A 101 1.16 0.70 -3.99
CA PHE A 101 -0.29 0.67 -3.82
C PHE A 101 -0.72 1.28 -2.50
N THR A 102 -0.28 0.73 -1.35
CA THR A 102 -0.80 1.16 -0.06
C THR A 102 -0.45 2.63 0.22
N PHE A 103 0.82 3.01 0.15
CA PHE A 103 1.24 4.38 0.43
C PHE A 103 0.63 5.41 -0.53
N PRO A 104 0.63 5.19 -1.87
CA PRO A 104 -0.04 6.09 -2.82
C PRO A 104 -1.55 6.20 -2.58
N GLN A 105 -2.24 5.13 -2.17
CA GLN A 105 -3.67 5.14 -1.86
C GLN A 105 -4.01 6.14 -0.76
N TYR A 106 -3.13 6.30 0.24
CA TYR A 106 -3.28 7.28 1.32
C TYR A 106 -2.58 8.62 1.03
N GLY A 107 -2.05 8.81 -0.18
CA GLY A 107 -1.33 10.02 -0.58
C GLY A 107 -0.01 10.21 0.18
N VAL A 108 0.66 9.11 0.51
CA VAL A 108 1.94 9.09 1.20
C VAL A 108 3.08 8.92 0.20
N ARG A 109 4.06 9.82 0.25
CA ARG A 109 5.33 9.72 -0.47
C ARG A 109 6.27 8.79 0.27
N TYR A 110 6.93 7.88 -0.44
CA TYR A 110 7.96 7.01 0.13
C TYR A 110 9.34 7.30 -0.47
N ILE A 111 10.36 7.38 0.39
CA ILE A 111 11.75 7.66 0.02
C ILE A 111 12.68 6.63 0.68
N ALA A 112 13.54 5.98 -0.10
CA ALA A 112 14.67 5.19 0.38
C ALA A 112 15.98 5.88 -0.05
N ILE A 113 16.73 6.41 0.92
CA ILE A 113 17.82 7.35 0.67
C ILE A 113 18.95 6.72 -0.14
N ASN A 114 19.47 5.56 0.31
CA ASN A 114 20.62 4.91 -0.32
C ASN A 114 20.30 4.32 -1.70
N ASP A 115 19.04 3.94 -1.92
CA ASP A 115 18.58 3.35 -3.19
C ASP A 115 18.18 4.42 -4.20
N ASN A 116 18.29 5.73 -3.84
CA ASN A 116 17.75 6.84 -4.64
C ASN A 116 16.31 6.59 -5.11
N TYR A 117 15.51 5.91 -4.26
CA TYR A 117 14.14 5.57 -4.57
C TYR A 117 13.21 6.64 -3.99
N ASP A 118 12.35 7.20 -4.85
CA ASP A 118 11.36 8.20 -4.48
C ASP A 118 10.08 8.00 -5.31
N THR A 119 8.96 7.77 -4.66
CA THR A 119 7.69 7.49 -5.37
C THR A 119 7.14 8.67 -6.16
N ILE A 120 7.65 9.88 -5.96
CA ILE A 120 7.26 11.06 -6.75
C ILE A 120 8.14 11.23 -7.99
N ASP A 121 9.40 10.79 -7.94
CA ASP A 121 10.31 10.91 -9.09
C ASP A 121 10.12 9.74 -10.06
N PRO A 122 9.61 9.98 -11.27
CA PRO A 122 9.43 8.92 -12.28
C PRO A 122 10.73 8.22 -12.68
N ASN A 123 11.87 8.89 -12.51
CA ASN A 123 13.19 8.36 -12.90
C ASN A 123 13.84 7.55 -11.77
N SER A 124 13.39 7.73 -10.53
CA SER A 124 13.89 6.99 -9.36
C SER A 124 13.28 5.60 -9.23
N VAL A 125 12.13 5.37 -9.86
CA VAL A 125 11.46 4.07 -9.90
C VAL A 125 12.22 3.18 -10.87
N ASN A 126 13.27 2.52 -10.39
CA ASN A 126 14.00 1.52 -11.16
C ASN A 126 13.03 0.52 -11.78
N ASN A 127 13.22 0.21 -13.06
CA ASN A 127 12.43 -0.76 -13.85
C ASN A 127 12.34 -2.15 -13.22
N ASP A 128 13.16 -2.47 -12.21
CA ASP A 128 13.12 -3.74 -11.48
C ASP A 128 11.78 -4.00 -10.78
N PHE A 129 11.06 -2.94 -10.40
CA PHE A 129 9.72 -3.05 -9.82
C PHE A 129 8.58 -3.01 -10.85
N ALA A 130 8.85 -2.70 -12.11
CA ALA A 130 7.82 -2.67 -13.16
C ALA A 130 7.16 -4.04 -13.35
N GLY A 131 7.94 -5.11 -13.30
CA GLY A 131 7.43 -6.50 -13.36
C GLY A 131 6.52 -6.83 -12.17
N ILE A 132 6.90 -6.41 -10.98
CA ILE A 132 6.10 -6.61 -9.76
C ILE A 132 4.82 -5.79 -9.82
N LYS A 133 4.89 -4.54 -10.28
CA LYS A 133 3.72 -3.67 -10.47
C LYS A 133 2.71 -4.29 -11.45
N ASN A 134 3.18 -4.82 -12.58
CA ASN A 134 2.33 -5.50 -13.55
C ASN A 134 1.70 -6.76 -12.96
N TRP A 135 2.46 -7.57 -12.23
CA TRP A 135 1.95 -8.76 -11.56
C TRP A 135 0.88 -8.43 -10.52
N PHE A 136 1.07 -7.38 -9.71
CA PHE A 136 0.05 -6.92 -8.74
C PHE A 136 -1.20 -6.40 -9.43
N ASN A 137 -1.07 -5.63 -10.50
CA ASN A 137 -2.22 -5.14 -11.27
C ASN A 137 -3.04 -6.34 -11.80
N GLU A 138 -2.38 -7.36 -12.32
CA GLU A 138 -3.02 -8.58 -12.81
C GLU A 138 -3.66 -9.37 -11.66
N PHE A 139 -2.96 -9.53 -10.53
CA PHE A 139 -3.48 -10.20 -9.35
C PHE A 139 -4.73 -9.52 -8.80
N TYR A 140 -4.68 -8.19 -8.66
CA TYR A 140 -5.82 -7.39 -8.20
C TYR A 140 -7.01 -7.48 -9.15
N ALA A 141 -6.77 -7.42 -10.45
CA ALA A 141 -7.81 -7.61 -11.46
C ALA A 141 -8.45 -9.00 -11.38
N ARG A 142 -7.66 -10.06 -11.19
CA ARG A 142 -8.13 -11.42 -11.01
C ARG A 142 -8.94 -11.59 -9.71
N ASP A 143 -8.48 -11.04 -8.60
CA ASP A 143 -9.17 -11.14 -7.31
C ASP A 143 -10.51 -10.39 -7.34
N THR A 144 -10.51 -9.17 -7.88
CA THR A 144 -11.74 -8.39 -8.09
C THR A 144 -12.73 -9.13 -8.99
N SER A 145 -12.26 -9.70 -10.11
CA SER A 145 -13.08 -10.51 -11.00
C SER A 145 -13.67 -11.73 -10.30
N ARG A 146 -12.88 -12.41 -9.46
CA ARG A 146 -13.34 -13.56 -8.67
C ARG A 146 -14.43 -13.16 -7.67
N LYS A 147 -14.25 -12.05 -6.96
CA LYS A 147 -15.24 -11.49 -6.01
C LYS A 147 -16.54 -11.11 -6.73
N ILE A 148 -16.45 -10.42 -7.86
CA ILE A 148 -17.63 -10.06 -8.67
C ILE A 148 -18.37 -11.32 -9.12
N ARG A 149 -17.68 -12.33 -9.67
CA ARG A 149 -18.30 -13.58 -10.10
C ARG A 149 -18.99 -14.32 -8.95
N ALA A 150 -18.37 -14.35 -7.76
CA ALA A 150 -18.96 -14.96 -6.58
C ALA A 150 -20.27 -14.27 -6.18
N VAL A 151 -20.30 -12.94 -6.17
CA VAL A 151 -21.50 -12.15 -5.88
C VAL A 151 -22.57 -12.36 -6.96
N GLN A 152 -22.18 -12.36 -8.23
CA GLN A 152 -23.12 -12.62 -9.34
C GLN A 152 -23.71 -14.03 -9.25
N LYS A 153 -22.89 -15.04 -8.97
CA LYS A 153 -23.35 -16.42 -8.78
C LYS A 153 -24.35 -16.51 -7.63
N ALA A 154 -24.02 -15.94 -6.46
CA ALA A 154 -24.90 -15.94 -5.30
C ALA A 154 -26.23 -15.20 -5.56
N LYS A 155 -26.20 -14.11 -6.34
CA LYS A 155 -27.43 -13.42 -6.78
C LYS A 155 -28.26 -14.28 -7.75
N GLY A 156 -27.59 -14.91 -8.72
CA GLY A 156 -28.25 -15.81 -9.68
C GLY A 156 -28.93 -17.01 -9.01
N GLU A 157 -28.26 -17.64 -8.04
CA GLU A 157 -28.81 -18.75 -7.25
C GLU A 157 -30.05 -18.33 -6.42
N ARG A 158 -30.12 -17.05 -6.04
CA ARG A 158 -31.28 -16.46 -5.32
C ARG A 158 -32.36 -15.93 -6.26
N GLY A 159 -32.20 -16.08 -7.59
CA GLY A 159 -33.15 -15.55 -8.59
C GLY A 159 -33.16 -14.02 -8.69
N VAL A 160 -32.14 -13.34 -8.17
CA VAL A 160 -32.01 -11.87 -8.24
C VAL A 160 -31.45 -11.47 -9.61
N PRO A 161 -32.13 -10.56 -10.35
CA PRO A 161 -31.63 -10.10 -11.65
C PRO A 161 -30.20 -9.54 -11.57
N LEU A 162 -29.32 -9.98 -12.48
CA LEU A 162 -27.93 -9.56 -12.55
C LEU A 162 -27.72 -8.26 -13.32
N THR A 163 -28.70 -7.89 -14.15
CA THR A 163 -28.64 -6.69 -14.99
C THR A 163 -29.84 -5.79 -14.72
N VAL A 164 -29.64 -4.48 -14.92
CA VAL A 164 -30.71 -3.48 -14.84
C VAL A 164 -31.59 -3.53 -16.08
N ASN A 165 -31.01 -3.96 -17.21
CA ASN A 165 -31.73 -4.06 -18.50
C ASN A 165 -32.42 -5.40 -18.60
N VAL A 166 -33.68 -5.34 -18.99
CA VAL A 166 -34.54 -6.51 -19.22
C VAL A 166 -34.12 -7.17 -20.53
N PRO A 167 -33.92 -8.51 -20.59
CA PRO A 167 -33.66 -9.20 -21.84
C PRO A 167 -34.79 -8.99 -22.86
N TYR A 168 -34.47 -9.12 -24.15
CA TYR A 168 -35.48 -9.03 -25.21
C TYR A 168 -36.58 -10.07 -24.99
N GLY A 169 -37.84 -9.65 -25.14
CA GLY A 169 -39.00 -10.50 -24.90
C GLY A 169 -39.50 -10.52 -23.45
N TYR A 170 -38.91 -9.74 -22.56
CA TYR A 170 -39.35 -9.62 -21.16
C TYR A 170 -39.69 -8.18 -20.80
N VAL A 171 -40.60 -7.98 -19.89
CA VAL A 171 -40.92 -6.67 -19.30
C VAL A 171 -40.69 -6.72 -17.80
N LYS A 172 -40.23 -5.60 -17.23
CA LYS A 172 -40.05 -5.47 -15.80
C LYS A 172 -41.40 -5.42 -15.10
N ALA A 173 -41.68 -6.40 -14.23
CA ALA A 173 -42.89 -6.36 -13.43
C ALA A 173 -42.83 -5.20 -12.42
N VAL A 174 -43.96 -4.60 -12.08
CA VAL A 174 -44.05 -3.42 -11.19
C VAL A 174 -43.58 -3.71 -9.76
N SER A 175 -43.61 -4.98 -9.32
CA SER A 175 -42.93 -5.40 -8.08
C SER A 175 -41.55 -5.93 -8.42
N TYR A 176 -40.54 -5.36 -7.78
CA TYR A 176 -39.08 -5.45 -8.06
C TYR A 176 -38.46 -6.87 -8.06
N THR A 177 -39.22 -7.96 -8.02
CA THR A 177 -38.67 -9.29 -7.75
C THR A 177 -38.71 -10.29 -8.91
N HIS A 178 -39.51 -10.08 -9.97
CA HIS A 178 -39.63 -11.05 -11.06
C HIS A 178 -39.74 -10.40 -12.44
N LEU A 179 -39.11 -11.05 -13.44
CA LEU A 179 -39.32 -10.76 -14.86
C LEU A 179 -40.52 -11.58 -15.37
N ARG A 180 -41.42 -10.97 -16.12
CA ARG A 180 -42.48 -11.69 -16.84
C ARG A 180 -42.17 -11.72 -18.33
N ALA A 181 -42.48 -12.85 -18.99
CA ALA A 181 -42.42 -12.92 -20.43
C ALA A 181 -43.49 -11.99 -21.02
N HIS A 182 -43.15 -11.34 -22.14
CA HIS A 182 -44.11 -10.55 -22.90
C HIS A 182 -45.01 -11.53 -23.65
N GLU A 183 -46.29 -11.56 -23.30
CA GLU A 183 -47.28 -12.28 -24.11
C GLU A 183 -47.52 -11.47 -25.39
N THR A 184 -47.22 -12.08 -26.54
CA THR A 184 -47.50 -11.53 -27.88
C THR A 184 -48.95 -11.72 -28.24
#